data_1d032647bd8c23589b006aedf6a3516b
#
_entry.id   1d032647bd8c23589b006aedf6a3516b
#
_cell.length_a   1.000
_cell.length_b   1.000
_cell.length_c   1.000
_cell.angle_alpha   90.00
_cell.angle_beta   90.00
_cell.angle_gamma   90.00
#
_symmetry.space_group_name_H-M   'P 1'
#
loop_
_entity.id
_entity.type
_entity.pdbx_description
1 polymer ?
#
loop_
_entity_poly.entity_id
_entity_poly.type
_entity_poly.pdbx_seq_one_letter_code
_entity_poly.pdbx_strand_id
1 'polypeptide(L)'
;MVEGIVVSDYRSPNMELNPNLNYYSVDLEENDRTVYVEAADGSCGIRLRFDEASENRLARYDRVRLDLNGCRLTRTAAPDCMTLTGVQALNVLSVAPGTAADLPMKERSVATLTDDDLYTFVTLRDAEFVFKEGSYTNIWEPYAQSCGELHHYKYDINNRMDGWASLVRDSEGGAIYMLVNTLCAWRRAGKPLPQG
;
A
#
# COMPACT_ATOMS: atom_id res chain seq x y z
N MET A 1 17.44 -16.80 3.92
CA MET A 1 16.38 -17.13 2.94
C MET A 1 15.05 -16.72 3.54
N VAL A 2 14.20 -16.07 2.75
CA VAL A 2 12.85 -15.65 3.13
C VAL A 2 11.86 -16.20 2.10
N GLU A 3 10.69 -16.62 2.57
CA GLU A 3 9.57 -17.04 1.73
C GLU A 3 8.36 -16.20 2.09
N GLY A 4 7.58 -15.78 1.10
CA GLY A 4 6.40 -14.97 1.33
C GLY A 4 5.55 -14.76 0.08
N ILE A 5 4.54 -13.93 0.25
CA ILE A 5 3.58 -13.58 -0.81
C ILE A 5 3.66 -12.08 -1.08
N VAL A 6 3.71 -11.70 -2.34
CA VAL A 6 3.72 -10.29 -2.76
C VAL A 6 2.33 -9.69 -2.57
N VAL A 7 2.25 -8.62 -1.80
CA VAL A 7 0.97 -7.92 -1.51
C VAL A 7 0.82 -6.57 -2.22
N SER A 8 1.90 -6.02 -2.77
CA SER A 8 1.88 -4.79 -3.56
C SER A 8 1.77 -5.04 -5.06
N ASP A 9 1.40 -4.02 -5.82
CA ASP A 9 1.37 -4.04 -7.28
C ASP A 9 1.97 -2.74 -7.84
N TYR A 10 3.23 -2.77 -8.24
CA TYR A 10 3.90 -1.59 -8.80
C TYR A 10 3.30 -1.12 -10.13
N ARG A 11 2.56 -1.99 -10.84
CA ARG A 11 1.87 -1.64 -12.10
C ARG A 11 0.58 -0.86 -11.87
N SER A 12 0.08 -0.89 -10.64
CA SER A 12 -1.08 -0.10 -10.20
C SER A 12 -0.67 0.69 -8.95
N PRO A 13 0.18 1.72 -9.10
CA PRO A 13 0.82 2.38 -7.98
C PRO A 13 -0.18 2.91 -6.97
N ASN A 14 -0.09 2.43 -5.75
CA ASN A 14 -0.80 2.97 -4.59
C ASN A 14 0.13 2.97 -3.37
N MET A 15 1.33 3.40 -3.60
CA MET A 15 2.33 3.47 -2.55
C MET A 15 2.22 4.76 -1.75
N GLU A 16 2.86 4.75 -0.63
CA GLU A 16 3.10 5.93 0.18
C GLU A 16 3.71 7.06 -0.64
N LEU A 17 3.32 8.27 -0.34
CA LEU A 17 3.89 9.46 -0.95
C LEU A 17 5.28 9.71 -0.39
N ASN A 18 6.20 10.15 -1.22
CA ASN A 18 7.48 10.62 -0.74
C ASN A 18 7.32 12.03 -0.13
N PRO A 19 7.46 12.20 1.17
CA PRO A 19 7.26 13.50 1.82
C PRO A 19 8.33 14.54 1.45
N ASN A 20 9.42 14.12 0.81
CA ASN A 20 10.51 15.02 0.37
C ASN A 20 10.31 15.55 -1.06
N LEU A 21 9.39 14.96 -1.77
CA LEU A 21 8.96 15.44 -3.07
C LEU A 21 7.74 16.30 -2.94
N ASN A 22 7.08 16.96 -3.55
CA ASN A 22 5.82 17.64 -3.27
C ASN A 22 4.82 16.70 -2.59
N TYR A 23 4.07 17.20 -1.65
CA TYR A 23 3.12 16.50 -0.78
C TYR A 23 2.21 15.45 -1.46
N TYR A 24 2.15 15.43 -2.78
CA TYR A 24 1.19 14.65 -3.54
C TYR A 24 1.80 13.94 -4.75
N SER A 25 3.10 13.98 -4.90
CA SER A 25 3.79 13.30 -6.01
C SER A 25 4.19 11.90 -5.64
N VAL A 26 3.84 10.94 -6.50
CA VAL A 26 4.34 9.57 -6.39
C VAL A 26 5.72 9.53 -7.03
N ASP A 27 6.68 9.04 -6.29
CA ASP A 27 7.97 8.68 -6.84
C ASP A 27 7.84 7.38 -7.62
N LEU A 28 7.68 7.48 -8.94
CA LEU A 28 7.49 6.32 -9.80
C LEU A 28 8.72 5.42 -9.86
N GLU A 29 9.90 6.00 -9.80
CA GLU A 29 11.14 5.22 -9.79
C GLU A 29 11.23 4.40 -8.49
N GLU A 30 10.95 5.01 -7.36
CA GLU A 30 10.93 4.29 -6.08
C GLU A 30 9.78 3.29 -6.03
N ASN A 31 8.61 3.61 -6.59
CA ASN A 31 7.51 2.67 -6.72
C ASN A 31 7.92 1.42 -7.50
N ASP A 32 8.54 1.61 -8.66
CA ASP A 32 8.89 0.50 -9.55
C ASP A 32 10.00 -0.40 -8.95
N ARG A 33 10.81 0.15 -8.05
CA ARG A 33 11.83 -0.59 -7.29
C ARG A 33 11.29 -1.30 -6.05
N THR A 34 10.09 -0.95 -5.57
CA THR A 34 9.60 -1.39 -4.26
C THR A 34 8.54 -2.47 -4.36
N VAL A 35 8.66 -3.46 -3.50
CA VAL A 35 7.70 -4.56 -3.35
C VAL A 35 7.48 -4.82 -1.86
N TYR A 36 6.23 -5.05 -1.47
CA TYR A 36 5.89 -5.52 -0.13
C TYR A 36 5.61 -7.02 -0.17
N VAL A 37 6.28 -7.75 0.70
CA VAL A 37 6.15 -9.20 0.82
C VAL A 37 5.71 -9.55 2.22
N GLU A 38 4.61 -10.27 2.32
CA GLU A 38 4.05 -10.80 3.54
C GLU A 38 4.55 -12.22 3.78
N ALA A 39 4.86 -12.58 5.02
CA ALA A 39 5.14 -13.95 5.40
C ALA A 39 3.93 -14.85 5.11
N ALA A 40 4.16 -16.10 4.72
CA ALA A 40 3.10 -17.03 4.32
C ALA A 40 2.06 -17.30 5.43
N ASP A 41 2.42 -17.07 6.69
CA ASP A 41 1.54 -17.20 7.85
C ASP A 41 0.90 -15.86 8.29
N GLY A 42 1.18 -14.77 7.57
CA GLY A 42 0.67 -13.43 7.88
C GLY A 42 1.32 -12.76 9.09
N SER A 43 2.36 -13.36 9.67
CA SER A 43 2.95 -12.88 10.93
C SER A 43 3.64 -11.52 10.82
N CYS A 44 4.20 -11.19 9.66
CA CYS A 44 4.89 -9.94 9.40
C CYS A 44 4.99 -9.63 7.91
N GLY A 45 5.31 -8.39 7.60
CA GLY A 45 5.64 -7.94 6.25
C GLY A 45 7.02 -7.33 6.17
N ILE A 46 7.59 -7.32 4.98
CA ILE A 46 8.87 -6.69 4.68
C ILE A 46 8.78 -5.87 3.41
N ARG A 47 9.40 -4.70 3.41
CA ARG A 47 9.61 -3.90 2.22
C ARG A 47 10.89 -4.36 1.54
N LEU A 48 10.81 -4.73 0.28
CA LEU A 48 11.96 -5.01 -0.59
C LEU A 48 12.21 -3.80 -1.48
N ARG A 49 13.45 -3.41 -1.63
CA ARG A 49 13.87 -2.37 -2.57
C ARG A 49 14.94 -2.91 -3.49
N PHE A 50 14.59 -3.04 -4.77
CA PHE A 50 15.51 -3.43 -5.82
C PHE A 50 16.50 -2.32 -6.14
N ASP A 51 17.72 -2.68 -6.54
CA ASP A 51 18.73 -1.72 -6.98
C ASP A 51 18.29 -1.04 -8.27
N GLU A 52 17.68 -1.78 -9.18
CA GLU A 52 17.16 -1.28 -10.44
C GLU A 52 15.69 -1.65 -10.63
N ALA A 53 14.88 -0.70 -11.12
CA ALA A 53 13.47 -0.93 -11.40
C ALA A 53 13.22 -2.08 -12.39
N SER A 54 14.11 -2.25 -13.37
CA SER A 54 14.05 -3.31 -14.37
C SER A 54 14.22 -4.73 -13.80
N GLU A 55 14.76 -4.85 -12.61
CA GLU A 55 14.94 -6.13 -11.90
C GLU A 55 13.69 -6.57 -11.13
N ASN A 56 12.80 -5.64 -10.82
CA ASN A 56 11.53 -5.95 -10.18
C ASN A 56 10.53 -6.49 -11.20
N ARG A 57 10.33 -7.78 -11.19
CA ARG A 57 9.36 -8.48 -12.05
C ARG A 57 8.25 -9.17 -11.26
N LEU A 58 8.21 -8.93 -9.96
CA LEU A 58 7.27 -9.57 -9.06
C LEU A 58 5.87 -8.98 -9.26
N ALA A 59 4.89 -9.84 -9.35
CA ALA A 59 3.48 -9.46 -9.47
C ALA A 59 2.76 -9.68 -8.14
N ARG A 60 1.68 -8.96 -7.94
CA ARG A 60 0.82 -9.16 -6.77
C ARG A 60 0.35 -10.61 -6.69
N TYR A 61 0.42 -11.17 -5.51
CA TYR A 61 0.12 -12.55 -5.14
C TYR A 61 1.21 -13.58 -5.53
N ASP A 62 2.28 -13.19 -6.20
CA ASP A 62 3.38 -14.12 -6.41
C ASP A 62 3.90 -14.66 -5.08
N ARG A 63 4.08 -15.97 -5.03
CA ARG A 63 4.82 -16.64 -3.96
C ARG A 63 6.30 -16.62 -4.30
N VAL A 64 7.10 -16.06 -3.43
CA VAL A 64 8.52 -15.82 -3.69
C VAL A 64 9.41 -16.46 -2.66
N ARG A 65 10.56 -16.93 -3.13
CA ARG A 65 11.70 -17.31 -2.27
C ARG A 65 12.87 -16.40 -2.59
N LEU A 66 13.45 -15.84 -1.55
CA LEU A 66 14.51 -14.85 -1.66
C LEU A 66 15.77 -15.31 -0.93
N ASP A 67 16.92 -15.18 -1.59
CA ASP A 67 18.22 -15.21 -0.94
C ASP A 67 18.59 -13.80 -0.47
N LEU A 68 18.93 -13.66 0.78
CA LEU A 68 19.29 -12.36 1.37
C LEU A 68 20.79 -12.04 1.29
N ASN A 69 21.59 -12.93 0.70
CA ASN A 69 23.03 -12.71 0.57
C ASN A 69 23.29 -11.46 -0.29
N GLY A 70 24.14 -10.57 0.22
CA GLY A 70 24.47 -9.30 -0.41
C GLY A 70 23.47 -8.18 -0.14
N CYS A 71 22.29 -8.48 0.38
CA CYS A 71 21.31 -7.47 0.74
C CYS A 71 21.58 -6.86 2.12
N ARG A 72 21.05 -5.67 2.33
CA ARG A 72 21.12 -4.97 3.62
C ARG A 72 19.73 -4.86 4.25
N LEU A 73 19.56 -5.50 5.41
CA LEU A 73 18.36 -5.37 6.21
C LEU A 73 18.48 -4.16 7.15
N THR A 74 17.48 -3.29 7.11
CA THR A 74 17.35 -2.15 8.04
C THR A 74 16.02 -2.25 8.76
N ARG A 75 16.00 -1.84 10.02
CA ARG A 75 14.80 -1.73 10.84
C ARG A 75 14.60 -0.27 11.24
N THR A 76 13.41 0.24 11.02
CA THR A 76 12.98 1.56 11.50
C THR A 76 12.23 1.36 12.80
N ALA A 77 12.38 2.25 13.76
CA ALA A 77 11.76 2.11 15.08
C ALA A 77 10.39 2.79 15.20
N ALA A 78 10.08 3.72 14.27
CA ALA A 78 8.82 4.45 14.28
C ALA A 78 8.41 4.84 12.84
N PRO A 79 7.53 4.11 12.19
CA PRO A 79 6.95 2.82 12.64
C PRO A 79 7.99 1.70 12.68
N ASP A 80 7.74 0.65 13.47
CA ASP A 80 8.63 -0.51 13.54
C ASP A 80 8.44 -1.39 12.31
N CYS A 81 9.30 -1.23 11.34
CA CYS A 81 9.22 -1.98 10.09
C CYS A 81 10.60 -2.34 9.54
N MET A 82 10.62 -3.36 8.70
CA MET A 82 11.82 -3.86 8.07
C MET A 82 11.86 -3.52 6.58
N THR A 83 13.04 -3.06 6.13
CA THR A 83 13.33 -2.83 4.71
C THR A 83 14.59 -3.58 4.32
N LEU A 84 14.51 -4.33 3.25
CA LEU A 84 15.63 -5.01 2.59
C LEU A 84 16.02 -4.19 1.37
N THR A 85 17.23 -3.66 1.35
CA THR A 85 17.81 -2.90 0.23
C THR A 85 18.93 -3.67 -0.45
N GLY A 86 19.32 -3.27 -1.65
CA GLY A 86 20.33 -3.96 -2.43
C GLY A 86 19.79 -5.28 -3.03
N VAL A 87 18.49 -5.35 -3.25
CA VAL A 87 17.89 -6.55 -3.85
C VAL A 87 18.12 -6.50 -5.35
N GLN A 88 18.60 -7.60 -5.90
CA GLN A 88 18.83 -7.79 -7.32
C GLN A 88 18.03 -8.99 -7.84
N ALA A 89 17.88 -9.11 -9.14
CA ALA A 89 17.17 -10.23 -9.75
C ALA A 89 17.70 -11.60 -9.30
N LEU A 90 19.00 -11.70 -9.07
CA LEU A 90 19.65 -12.94 -8.59
C LEU A 90 19.24 -13.37 -7.17
N ASN A 91 18.74 -12.41 -6.36
CA ASN A 91 18.22 -12.73 -5.03
C ASN A 91 16.85 -13.41 -5.08
N VAL A 92 16.16 -13.35 -6.21
CA VAL A 92 14.87 -14.00 -6.41
C VAL A 92 15.10 -15.44 -6.88
N LEU A 93 15.09 -16.39 -5.94
CA LEU A 93 15.39 -17.80 -6.23
C LEU A 93 14.26 -18.51 -6.98
N SER A 94 13.02 -18.18 -6.64
CA SER A 94 11.85 -18.72 -7.35
C SER A 94 10.64 -17.80 -7.20
N VAL A 95 9.79 -17.84 -8.22
CA VAL A 95 8.50 -17.17 -8.27
C VAL A 95 7.46 -18.17 -8.75
N ALA A 96 6.36 -18.29 -8.03
CA ALA A 96 5.19 -19.05 -8.45
C ALA A 96 3.96 -18.15 -8.42
N PRO A 97 3.22 -18.00 -9.53
CA PRO A 97 1.99 -17.22 -9.54
C PRO A 97 1.00 -17.71 -8.50
N GLY A 98 0.36 -16.78 -7.81
CA GLY A 98 -0.67 -17.05 -6.82
C GLY A 98 -1.93 -16.22 -7.07
N THR A 99 -2.84 -16.27 -6.11
CA THR A 99 -4.11 -15.56 -6.12
C THR A 99 -4.40 -14.94 -4.75
N ALA A 100 -5.43 -14.11 -4.67
CA ALA A 100 -5.88 -13.55 -3.39
C ALA A 100 -6.25 -14.62 -2.33
N ALA A 101 -6.62 -15.83 -2.79
CA ALA A 101 -6.94 -16.96 -1.89
C ALA A 101 -5.70 -17.55 -1.19
N ASP A 102 -4.52 -17.21 -1.65
CA ASP A 102 -3.25 -17.65 -1.04
C ASP A 102 -2.82 -16.77 0.12
N LEU A 103 -3.42 -15.58 0.26
CA LEU A 103 -3.13 -14.69 1.36
C LEU A 103 -3.72 -15.22 2.67
N PRO A 104 -2.99 -15.11 3.78
CA PRO A 104 -3.53 -15.47 5.08
C PRO A 104 -4.72 -14.58 5.45
N MET A 105 -5.75 -15.18 6.04
CA MET A 105 -6.90 -14.41 6.56
C MET A 105 -6.50 -13.74 7.86
N LYS A 106 -6.32 -12.43 7.81
CA LYS A 106 -5.91 -11.61 8.94
C LYS A 106 -6.96 -10.53 9.19
N GLU A 107 -7.87 -10.80 10.12
CA GLU A 107 -8.90 -9.83 10.49
C GLU A 107 -8.43 -8.92 11.63
N ARG A 108 -8.74 -7.64 11.51
CA ARG A 108 -8.43 -6.61 12.50
C ARG A 108 -9.61 -5.65 12.66
N SER A 109 -9.74 -5.05 13.84
CA SER A 109 -10.37 -3.74 13.97
C SER A 109 -9.29 -2.66 13.77
N VAL A 110 -9.67 -1.43 13.47
CA VAL A 110 -8.70 -0.34 13.32
C VAL A 110 -7.91 -0.15 14.61
N ALA A 111 -8.56 -0.29 15.77
CA ALA A 111 -7.95 -0.15 17.09
C ALA A 111 -6.90 -1.25 17.40
N THR A 112 -6.97 -2.40 16.71
CA THR A 112 -6.04 -3.52 16.93
C THR A 112 -4.90 -3.58 15.91
N LEU A 113 -4.85 -2.65 14.95
CA LEU A 113 -3.72 -2.52 14.04
C LEU A 113 -2.45 -2.15 14.79
N THR A 114 -1.37 -2.81 14.45
CA THR A 114 -0.04 -2.58 15.02
C THR A 114 1.01 -2.49 13.92
N ASP A 115 2.24 -2.16 14.29
CA ASP A 115 3.36 -2.14 13.34
C ASP A 115 3.65 -3.53 12.74
N ASP A 116 3.25 -4.62 13.38
CA ASP A 116 3.35 -5.97 12.83
C ASP A 116 2.40 -6.20 11.64
N ASP A 117 1.41 -5.33 11.46
CA ASP A 117 0.49 -5.38 10.32
C ASP A 117 1.03 -4.59 9.10
N LEU A 118 2.13 -3.87 9.24
CA LEU A 118 2.76 -3.16 8.13
C LEU A 118 3.22 -4.12 7.03
N TYR A 119 2.98 -3.71 5.79
CA TYR A 119 3.32 -4.49 4.60
C TYR A 119 2.64 -5.86 4.53
N THR A 120 1.54 -6.05 5.26
CA THR A 120 0.71 -7.25 5.21
C THR A 120 -0.67 -6.95 4.65
N PHE A 121 -1.40 -8.00 4.26
CA PHE A 121 -2.79 -7.91 3.87
C PHE A 121 -3.68 -8.09 5.09
N VAL A 122 -4.53 -7.11 5.39
CA VAL A 122 -5.49 -7.17 6.48
C VAL A 122 -6.90 -6.93 5.98
N THR A 123 -7.86 -7.59 6.60
CA THR A 123 -9.29 -7.32 6.43
C THR A 123 -9.78 -6.56 7.66
N LEU A 124 -10.24 -5.34 7.47
CA LEU A 124 -10.87 -4.57 8.54
C LEU A 124 -12.31 -5.05 8.72
N ARG A 125 -12.66 -5.45 9.92
CA ARG A 125 -14.03 -5.84 10.26
C ARG A 125 -14.90 -4.63 10.54
N ASP A 126 -16.18 -4.73 10.16
CA ASP A 126 -17.21 -3.74 10.48
C ASP A 126 -16.76 -2.31 10.17
N ALA A 127 -16.00 -2.16 9.08
CA ALA A 127 -15.42 -0.91 8.65
C ALA A 127 -16.23 -0.27 7.53
N GLU A 128 -16.39 1.04 7.60
CA GLU A 128 -17.09 1.83 6.59
C GLU A 128 -16.30 3.07 6.20
N PHE A 129 -16.50 3.56 4.98
CA PHE A 129 -16.05 4.90 4.63
C PHE A 129 -16.91 5.93 5.36
N VAL A 130 -16.28 6.93 5.95
CA VAL A 130 -16.99 8.05 6.62
C VAL A 130 -17.87 8.79 5.63
N PHE A 131 -17.42 8.88 4.38
CA PHE A 131 -18.19 9.42 3.26
C PHE A 131 -18.60 8.29 2.34
N LYS A 132 -19.89 8.06 2.22
CA LYS A 132 -20.48 6.91 1.51
C LYS A 132 -20.85 7.19 0.06
N GLU A 133 -20.81 8.45 -0.35
CA GLU A 133 -21.22 8.87 -1.69
C GLU A 133 -20.04 9.00 -2.63
N GLY A 134 -20.28 8.70 -3.91
CA GLY A 134 -19.30 8.86 -4.97
C GLY A 134 -18.54 7.60 -5.32
N SER A 135 -17.39 7.80 -5.90
CA SER A 135 -16.50 6.73 -6.34
C SER A 135 -15.07 7.01 -5.91
N TYR A 136 -14.20 6.02 -6.04
CA TYR A 136 -12.77 6.20 -5.78
C TYR A 136 -12.12 7.31 -6.64
N THR A 137 -12.71 7.65 -7.77
CA THR A 137 -12.21 8.69 -8.67
C THR A 137 -12.38 10.09 -8.09
N ASN A 138 -13.46 10.34 -7.37
CA ASN A 138 -13.81 11.64 -6.79
C ASN A 138 -13.92 11.61 -5.26
N ILE A 139 -13.24 10.68 -4.63
CA ILE A 139 -13.20 10.52 -3.17
C ILE A 139 -12.62 11.75 -2.43
N TRP A 140 -11.87 12.58 -3.13
CA TRP A 140 -11.26 13.78 -2.59
C TRP A 140 -12.26 14.83 -2.09
N GLU A 141 -13.41 14.96 -2.73
CA GLU A 141 -14.41 15.95 -2.31
C GLU A 141 -14.94 15.71 -0.89
N PRO A 142 -15.36 14.49 -0.56
CA PRO A 142 -15.73 14.17 0.80
C PRO A 142 -14.63 14.42 1.82
N TYR A 143 -13.40 14.05 1.48
CA TYR A 143 -12.24 14.28 2.34
C TYR A 143 -12.00 15.78 2.58
N ALA A 144 -11.94 16.56 1.50
CA ALA A 144 -11.73 18.01 1.59
C ALA A 144 -12.82 18.71 2.41
N GLN A 145 -14.06 18.29 2.27
CA GLN A 145 -15.16 18.80 3.07
C GLN A 145 -15.00 18.48 4.56
N SER A 146 -14.55 17.28 4.89
CA SER A 146 -14.39 16.84 6.27
C SER A 146 -13.30 17.59 7.01
N CYS A 147 -12.22 17.96 6.34
CA CYS A 147 -11.11 18.68 6.96
C CYS A 147 -11.19 20.22 6.78
N GLY A 148 -12.20 20.73 6.13
CA GLY A 148 -12.38 22.18 5.90
C GLY A 148 -11.44 22.78 4.86
N GLU A 149 -10.74 21.96 4.10
CA GLU A 149 -9.74 22.39 3.11
C GLU A 149 -10.23 22.30 1.66
N LEU A 150 -11.55 22.32 1.48
CA LEU A 150 -12.18 22.11 0.18
C LEU A 150 -11.61 23.03 -0.93
N HIS A 151 -11.39 24.30 -0.62
CA HIS A 151 -10.87 25.24 -1.58
C HIS A 151 -9.39 25.01 -1.91
N HIS A 152 -8.60 24.57 -0.98
CA HIS A 152 -7.20 24.18 -1.21
C HIS A 152 -7.14 23.06 -2.26
N TYR A 153 -7.91 22.03 -2.07
CA TYR A 153 -7.97 20.91 -3.00
C TYR A 153 -8.55 21.28 -4.38
N LYS A 154 -9.46 22.20 -4.47
CA LYS A 154 -9.94 22.70 -5.76
C LYS A 154 -8.86 23.35 -6.61
N TYR A 155 -7.93 24.04 -5.97
CA TYR A 155 -6.81 24.64 -6.68
C TYR A 155 -5.76 23.57 -7.05
N ASP A 156 -5.52 22.62 -6.18
CA ASP A 156 -4.51 21.59 -6.35
C ASP A 156 -4.89 20.51 -7.36
N ILE A 157 -6.17 20.36 -7.66
CA ILE A 157 -6.64 19.48 -8.73
C ILE A 157 -5.94 19.73 -10.07
N ASN A 158 -5.68 20.99 -10.37
CA ASN A 158 -4.97 21.39 -11.58
C ASN A 158 -3.44 21.22 -11.45
N ASN A 159 -2.95 21.09 -10.22
CA ASN A 159 -1.55 20.93 -9.87
C ASN A 159 -1.14 19.49 -9.57
N ARG A 160 -1.98 18.51 -9.90
CA ARG A 160 -1.66 17.08 -9.86
C ARG A 160 -1.45 16.53 -8.45
N MET A 161 -2.45 16.58 -7.63
CA MET A 161 -2.46 15.75 -6.42
C MET A 161 -2.42 14.27 -6.80
N ASP A 162 -1.26 13.68 -6.73
CA ASP A 162 -1.05 12.28 -7.13
C ASP A 162 -1.53 11.30 -6.06
N GLY A 163 -1.71 11.76 -4.84
CA GLY A 163 -2.18 10.94 -3.73
C GLY A 163 -3.40 11.52 -3.04
N TRP A 164 -4.20 10.64 -2.51
CA TRP A 164 -5.42 10.97 -1.83
C TRP A 164 -5.70 10.01 -0.69
N ALA A 165 -6.30 10.51 0.39
CA ALA A 165 -6.66 9.69 1.53
C ALA A 165 -8.15 9.77 1.81
N SER A 166 -8.77 8.65 2.12
CA SER A 166 -10.14 8.57 2.59
C SER A 166 -10.20 8.01 4.00
N LEU A 167 -11.03 8.60 4.82
CA LEU A 167 -11.20 8.15 6.20
C LEU A 167 -12.11 6.93 6.24
N VAL A 168 -11.59 5.86 6.82
CA VAL A 168 -12.32 4.63 7.13
C VAL A 168 -12.43 4.54 8.64
N ARG A 169 -13.59 4.17 9.15
CA ARG A 169 -13.82 3.92 10.57
C ARG A 169 -14.46 2.55 10.77
N ASP A 170 -14.28 1.99 11.95
CA ASP A 170 -14.94 0.75 12.37
C ASP A 170 -16.03 1.02 13.42
N SER A 171 -16.75 -0.04 13.78
CA SER A 171 -17.80 -0.01 14.82
C SER A 171 -17.26 0.18 16.23
N GLU A 172 -15.96 -0.02 16.45
CA GLU A 172 -15.29 0.13 17.75
C GLU A 172 -14.78 1.56 17.98
N GLY A 173 -14.96 2.47 17.00
CA GLY A 173 -14.56 3.87 17.07
C GLY A 173 -13.13 4.12 16.61
N GLY A 174 -12.46 3.10 16.07
CA GLY A 174 -11.17 3.27 15.40
C GLY A 174 -11.34 3.98 14.06
N ALA A 175 -10.34 4.76 13.65
CA ALA A 175 -10.33 5.42 12.35
C ALA A 175 -8.93 5.43 11.74
N ILE A 176 -8.85 5.23 10.44
CA ILE A 176 -7.60 5.21 9.67
C ILE A 176 -7.81 5.83 8.29
N TYR A 177 -6.80 6.51 7.79
CA TYR A 177 -6.81 6.98 6.41
C TYR A 177 -6.35 5.89 5.44
N MET A 178 -7.18 5.61 4.45
CA MET A 178 -6.81 4.78 3.31
C MET A 178 -6.26 5.68 2.20
N LEU A 179 -5.00 5.50 1.85
CA LEU A 179 -4.40 6.20 0.73
C LEU A 179 -4.96 5.67 -0.59
N VAL A 180 -5.38 6.59 -1.45
CA VAL A 180 -5.86 6.31 -2.79
C VAL A 180 -5.10 7.19 -3.78
N ASN A 181 -4.11 6.62 -4.42
CA ASN A 181 -3.27 7.31 -5.38
C ASN A 181 -4.00 7.53 -6.71
N THR A 182 -3.76 8.67 -7.36
CA THR A 182 -4.34 8.97 -8.68
C THR A 182 -3.87 8.03 -9.78
N LEU A 183 -2.75 7.36 -9.59
CA LEU A 183 -2.20 6.40 -10.54
C LEU A 183 -2.77 4.99 -10.39
N CYS A 184 -3.50 4.71 -9.31
CA CYS A 184 -4.16 3.42 -9.13
C CYS A 184 -5.16 3.13 -10.23
N ALA A 185 -5.04 1.97 -10.86
CA ALA A 185 -5.93 1.55 -11.93
C ALA A 185 -7.39 1.45 -11.47
N TRP A 186 -7.62 0.93 -10.27
CA TRP A 186 -8.97 0.78 -9.71
C TRP A 186 -9.63 2.13 -9.36
N ARG A 187 -8.86 3.14 -8.96
CA ARG A 187 -9.36 4.49 -8.77
C ARG A 187 -9.85 5.09 -10.07
N ARG A 188 -9.07 4.95 -11.14
CA ARG A 188 -9.42 5.47 -12.47
C ARG A 188 -10.58 4.73 -13.12
N ALA A 189 -10.87 3.51 -12.69
CA ALA A 189 -11.99 2.72 -13.20
C ALA A 189 -13.37 3.27 -12.78
N GLY A 190 -13.45 4.35 -11.99
CA GLY A 190 -14.70 4.94 -11.55
C GLY A 190 -15.56 4.04 -10.67
N LYS A 191 -14.94 3.04 -10.03
CA LYS A 191 -15.67 2.13 -9.14
C LYS A 191 -16.32 2.90 -7.99
N PRO A 192 -17.59 2.63 -7.67
CA PRO A 192 -18.24 3.25 -6.53
C PRO A 192 -17.58 2.82 -5.23
N LEU A 193 -17.67 3.68 -4.23
CA LEU A 193 -17.31 3.32 -2.86
C LEU A 193 -18.29 2.25 -2.36
N PRO A 194 -17.81 1.27 -1.59
CA PRO A 194 -18.69 0.33 -0.91
C PRO A 194 -19.71 1.09 -0.04
N GLN A 195 -20.94 0.68 -0.18
CA GLN A 195 -22.03 1.13 0.70
C GLN A 195 -22.18 0.06 1.76
N GLY A 196 -21.78 0.32 2.97
CA GLY A 196 -21.79 -0.62 4.08
C GLY A 196 -23.17 -1.17 4.43
#